data_2095252c79141a305328d241cc59cf64
#
_entry.id   2095252c79141a305328d241cc59cf64
#
_cell.length_a   1.000
_cell.length_b   1.000
_cell.length_c   1.000
_cell.angle_alpha   90.00
_cell.angle_beta   90.00
_cell.angle_gamma   90.00
#
_symmetry.space_group_name_H-M   'P 1'
#
loop_
_entity.id
_entity.type
_entity.pdbx_description
1 polymer ?
#
loop_
_entity_poly.entity_id
_entity_poly.type
_entity_poly.pdbx_seq_one_letter_code
_entity_poly.pdbx_strand_id
1 'polypeptide(L)'
;MNSINCYNMKFAQRFVCPIARLRERVGERGKGMASFIFKGGIFAMPVKNICAIIFLAALLSGCSDEISKPMLQVGEKALPFTLELLDGNQSQLQQYAGKGLVITFMSSWCPCSNESMPLMKQAYEKHKNDRIVFLMIGIQDSKSKFEKYVEKWSAPFPAGYDKGDRIAKDYGVGAPPTTFFIDKNGIVKRAFYGNIAKKPEEFQKWVEEII
;
A
#
# COMPACT_ATOMS: atom_id res chain seq x y z
N MET A 1 -20.84 -22.25 -6.48
CA MET A 1 -20.11 -21.02 -6.83
C MET A 1 -19.28 -20.66 -5.61
N ASN A 2 -17.97 -20.96 -5.67
CA ASN A 2 -17.07 -20.81 -4.53
C ASN A 2 -16.81 -19.32 -4.26
N SER A 3 -17.29 -18.85 -3.13
CA SER A 3 -17.04 -17.49 -2.62
C SER A 3 -15.55 -17.37 -2.29
N ILE A 4 -14.79 -16.72 -3.16
CA ILE A 4 -13.37 -16.40 -2.91
C ILE A 4 -13.32 -15.48 -1.70
N ASN A 5 -12.76 -15.98 -0.62
CA ASN A 5 -12.69 -15.27 0.64
C ASN A 5 -11.57 -14.23 0.57
N CYS A 6 -11.93 -12.95 0.37
CA CYS A 6 -10.98 -11.83 0.32
C CYS A 6 -10.10 -11.69 1.58
N TYR A 7 -10.48 -12.32 2.68
CA TYR A 7 -9.69 -12.35 3.92
C TYR A 7 -8.46 -13.28 3.85
N ASN A 8 -8.41 -14.21 2.89
CA ASN A 8 -7.35 -15.22 2.83
C ASN A 8 -6.27 -14.94 1.78
N MET A 9 -6.32 -13.81 1.10
CA MET A 9 -5.15 -13.34 0.38
C MET A 9 -4.16 -12.67 1.35
N LYS A 10 -3.65 -13.46 2.29
CA LYS A 10 -2.27 -13.27 2.78
C LYS A 10 -1.37 -13.55 1.58
N PHE A 11 -1.26 -12.59 0.69
CA PHE A 11 -0.16 -12.56 -0.24
C PHE A 11 1.08 -12.42 0.61
N ALA A 12 1.62 -13.59 0.87
CA ALA A 12 2.87 -13.77 1.55
C ALA A 12 3.89 -12.80 0.95
N GLN A 13 4.32 -11.88 1.75
CA GLN A 13 5.69 -11.43 1.74
C GLN A 13 6.58 -12.68 1.78
N ARG A 14 6.84 -13.28 0.64
CA ARG A 14 7.81 -14.33 0.43
C ARG A 14 8.60 -14.05 -0.84
N PHE A 15 9.21 -12.88 -0.88
CA PHE A 15 10.53 -12.77 -1.45
C PHE A 15 11.53 -12.70 -0.30
N VAL A 16 11.66 -13.82 0.41
CA VAL A 16 12.82 -14.06 1.25
C VAL A 16 14.00 -14.16 0.31
N CYS A 17 14.90 -13.20 0.40
CA CYS A 17 16.18 -13.19 -0.29
C CYS A 17 16.83 -14.57 -0.10
N PRO A 18 17.29 -15.28 -1.16
CA PRO A 18 17.85 -16.62 -1.05
C PRO A 18 19.04 -16.75 -0.09
N ILE A 19 19.68 -15.63 0.24
CA ILE A 19 20.84 -15.55 1.15
C ILE A 19 20.44 -15.77 2.62
N ALA A 20 19.20 -15.45 3.03
CA ALA A 20 18.76 -15.69 4.40
C ALA A 20 18.68 -17.19 4.75
N ARG A 21 18.49 -18.08 3.74
CA ARG A 21 18.50 -19.53 3.96
C ARG A 21 19.88 -20.13 4.18
N LEU A 22 20.95 -19.43 3.81
CA LEU A 22 22.31 -19.90 4.03
C LEU A 22 22.79 -19.62 5.46
N ARG A 23 22.19 -18.67 6.17
CA ARG A 23 22.59 -18.30 7.53
C ARG A 23 22.07 -19.28 8.59
N GLU A 24 20.96 -19.96 8.35
CA GLU A 24 20.41 -20.96 9.30
C GLU A 24 21.12 -22.32 9.25
N ARG A 25 21.88 -22.64 8.18
CA ARG A 25 22.59 -23.93 8.08
C ARG A 25 24.02 -23.92 8.63
N VAL A 26 24.58 -22.78 9.01
CA VAL A 26 25.94 -22.67 9.54
C VAL A 26 25.97 -22.62 11.08
N GLY A 27 24.81 -22.61 11.74
CA GLY A 27 24.67 -22.43 13.20
C GLY A 27 24.90 -23.69 14.05
N GLU A 28 25.05 -24.89 13.45
CA GLU A 28 25.23 -26.11 14.24
C GLU A 28 26.35 -27.02 13.72
N ARG A 29 27.57 -26.60 13.91
CA ARG A 29 28.73 -27.52 14.14
C ARG A 29 30.01 -26.70 14.37
N GLY A 30 30.50 -26.74 15.58
CA GLY A 30 31.88 -26.32 15.84
C GLY A 30 32.12 -25.72 17.18
N LYS A 31 31.95 -26.46 18.27
CA LYS A 31 32.73 -26.25 19.49
C LYS A 31 34.17 -26.55 19.19
N GLY A 32 34.97 -25.51 19.03
CA GLY A 32 36.41 -25.61 18.84
C GLY A 32 37.04 -24.30 19.25
N MET A 33 37.49 -24.25 20.48
CA MET A 33 38.22 -23.17 21.13
C MET A 33 39.55 -22.95 20.41
N ALA A 34 39.74 -21.77 19.86
CA ALA A 34 41.09 -21.30 19.48
C ALA A 34 41.21 -19.84 19.87
N SER A 35 41.87 -19.60 21.01
CA SER A 35 42.36 -18.28 21.41
C SER A 35 43.49 -17.85 20.47
N PHE A 36 43.29 -16.78 19.71
CA PHE A 36 44.36 -16.14 18.95
C PHE A 36 44.86 -14.91 19.72
N ILE A 37 46.07 -15.08 20.23
CA ILE A 37 46.88 -13.98 20.81
C ILE A 37 47.38 -13.10 19.66
N PHE A 38 46.96 -11.84 19.64
CA PHE A 38 47.41 -10.84 18.67
C PHE A 38 48.77 -10.27 19.12
N LYS A 39 49.86 -10.76 18.54
CA LYS A 39 51.17 -10.09 18.57
C LYS A 39 51.29 -9.26 17.28
N GLY A 40 51.55 -7.97 17.45
CA GLY A 40 51.60 -6.99 16.39
C GLY A 40 52.60 -7.31 15.27
N GLY A 41 52.14 -7.19 14.06
CA GLY A 41 52.92 -7.16 12.84
C GLY A 41 52.07 -6.49 11.77
N ILE A 42 52.58 -5.40 11.22
CA ILE A 42 51.96 -4.73 10.05
C ILE A 42 52.11 -5.65 8.86
N PHE A 43 51.05 -6.39 8.59
CA PHE A 43 50.99 -7.23 7.38
C PHE A 43 50.60 -6.32 6.21
N ALA A 44 51.53 -6.01 5.34
CA ALA A 44 51.30 -5.36 4.06
C ALA A 44 50.51 -6.36 3.16
N MET A 45 49.20 -6.23 3.13
CA MET A 45 48.37 -6.99 2.19
C MET A 45 48.60 -6.52 0.74
N PRO A 46 48.83 -7.42 -0.21
CA PRO A 46 49.01 -7.05 -1.61
C PRO A 46 47.69 -6.41 -2.11
N VAL A 47 47.84 -5.28 -2.82
CA VAL A 47 46.75 -4.43 -3.32
C VAL A 47 45.68 -5.23 -4.08
N LYS A 48 46.02 -6.36 -4.68
CA LYS A 48 45.10 -7.29 -5.37
C LYS A 48 44.01 -7.87 -4.45
N ASN A 49 44.31 -8.09 -3.16
CA ASN A 49 43.33 -8.65 -2.22
C ASN A 49 42.38 -7.60 -1.66
N ILE A 50 42.79 -6.33 -1.62
CA ILE A 50 41.96 -5.21 -1.16
C ILE A 50 40.81 -4.97 -2.16
N CYS A 51 41.07 -5.04 -3.46
CA CYS A 51 40.03 -4.92 -4.47
C CYS A 51 38.99 -6.06 -4.41
N ALA A 52 39.42 -7.28 -4.09
CA ALA A 52 38.50 -8.41 -3.94
C ALA A 52 37.60 -8.26 -2.70
N ILE A 53 38.10 -7.71 -1.61
CA ILE A 53 37.32 -7.47 -0.37
C ILE A 53 36.33 -6.31 -0.60
N ILE A 54 36.74 -5.24 -1.30
CA ILE A 54 35.85 -4.12 -1.63
C ILE A 54 34.74 -4.59 -2.60
N PHE A 55 35.07 -5.43 -3.58
CA PHE A 55 34.09 -5.98 -4.50
C PHE A 55 33.10 -6.93 -3.81
N LEU A 56 33.56 -7.72 -2.85
CA LEU A 56 32.71 -8.61 -2.05
C LEU A 56 31.82 -7.79 -1.08
N ALA A 57 32.32 -6.71 -0.50
CA ALA A 57 31.55 -5.80 0.33
C ALA A 57 30.48 -5.04 -0.46
N ALA A 58 30.76 -4.67 -1.71
CA ALA A 58 29.78 -4.02 -2.59
C ALA A 58 28.62 -4.95 -3.02
N LEU A 59 28.85 -6.26 -3.05
CA LEU A 59 27.80 -7.25 -3.35
C LEU A 59 26.87 -7.52 -2.15
N LEU A 60 27.25 -7.11 -0.95
CA LEU A 60 26.46 -7.29 0.27
C LEU A 60 25.55 -6.10 0.58
N SER A 61 25.68 -4.98 -0.14
CA SER A 61 24.93 -3.72 0.12
C SER A 61 23.59 -3.62 -0.63
N GLY A 62 23.10 -4.70 -1.24
CA GLY A 62 22.01 -4.67 -2.22
C GLY A 62 20.62 -5.06 -1.75
N CYS A 63 20.36 -5.23 -0.46
CA CYS A 63 18.99 -5.44 0.03
C CYS A 63 18.58 -4.29 0.94
N SER A 64 18.06 -3.20 0.37
CA SER A 64 17.19 -2.31 1.11
C SER A 64 15.83 -3.00 1.20
N ASP A 65 15.51 -3.58 2.36
CA ASP A 65 14.14 -3.92 2.70
C ASP A 65 13.34 -2.62 2.71
N GLU A 66 12.54 -2.41 1.69
CA GLU A 66 11.56 -1.32 1.68
C GLU A 66 10.52 -1.68 2.76
N ILE A 67 10.75 -1.18 3.97
CA ILE A 67 9.82 -1.36 5.10
C ILE A 67 8.52 -0.71 4.67
N SER A 68 7.51 -1.52 4.36
CA SER A 68 6.18 -1.01 4.05
C SER A 68 5.66 -0.24 5.26
N LYS A 69 5.30 1.02 5.07
CA LYS A 69 4.69 1.85 6.12
C LYS A 69 3.44 1.13 6.68
N PRO A 70 3.21 1.18 7.98
CA PRO A 70 1.94 0.70 8.53
C PRO A 70 0.77 1.48 7.93
N MET A 71 -0.37 0.82 7.79
CA MET A 71 -1.58 1.49 7.31
C MET A 71 -1.97 2.62 8.26
N LEU A 72 -2.31 3.77 7.69
CA LEU A 72 -2.73 4.97 8.41
C LEU A 72 -3.91 4.65 9.35
N GLN A 73 -3.77 5.03 10.62
CA GLN A 73 -4.68 4.62 11.67
C GLN A 73 -5.79 5.65 11.94
N VAL A 74 -6.84 5.18 12.62
CA VAL A 74 -7.92 6.05 13.11
C VAL A 74 -7.35 7.09 14.08
N GLY A 75 -7.73 8.36 13.90
CA GLY A 75 -7.25 9.49 14.66
C GLY A 75 -6.03 10.20 14.05
N GLU A 76 -5.34 9.57 13.11
CA GLU A 76 -4.23 10.22 12.40
C GLU A 76 -4.74 11.19 11.33
N LYS A 77 -3.90 12.16 11.00
CA LYS A 77 -4.17 13.11 9.93
C LYS A 77 -3.91 12.45 8.57
N ALA A 78 -4.84 12.60 7.65
CA ALA A 78 -4.66 12.16 6.27
C ALA A 78 -3.41 12.80 5.66
N LEU A 79 -2.63 12.00 4.92
CA LEU A 79 -1.40 12.47 4.32
C LEU A 79 -1.67 13.24 3.02
N PRO A 80 -0.91 14.29 2.74
CA PRO A 80 -1.05 15.05 1.51
C PRO A 80 -0.73 14.18 0.29
N PHE A 81 -1.50 14.34 -0.77
CA PHE A 81 -1.26 13.70 -2.06
C PHE A 81 -1.54 14.67 -3.20
N THR A 82 -0.98 14.35 -4.36
CA THR A 82 -1.37 14.90 -5.67
C THR A 82 -1.61 13.72 -6.60
N LEU A 83 -2.82 13.61 -7.10
CA LEU A 83 -3.30 12.55 -7.98
C LEU A 83 -3.74 13.12 -9.32
N GLU A 84 -3.23 12.58 -10.41
CA GLU A 84 -3.76 12.85 -11.74
C GLU A 84 -5.06 12.07 -11.94
N LEU A 85 -6.15 12.77 -12.16
CA LEU A 85 -7.44 12.16 -12.47
C LEU A 85 -7.48 11.69 -13.92
N LEU A 86 -8.40 10.77 -14.21
CA LEU A 86 -8.57 10.22 -15.56
C LEU A 86 -9.14 11.22 -16.56
N ASP A 87 -9.76 12.30 -16.09
CA ASP A 87 -10.24 13.43 -16.89
C ASP A 87 -9.14 14.47 -17.22
N GLY A 88 -7.90 14.25 -16.76
CA GLY A 88 -6.74 15.13 -16.95
C GLY A 88 -6.59 16.22 -15.89
N ASN A 89 -7.53 16.35 -14.96
CA ASN A 89 -7.42 17.29 -13.85
C ASN A 89 -6.48 16.75 -12.75
N GLN A 90 -6.05 17.63 -11.85
CA GLN A 90 -5.34 17.23 -10.63
C GLN A 90 -6.24 17.30 -9.41
N SER A 91 -6.11 16.29 -8.56
CA SER A 91 -6.77 16.19 -7.26
C SER A 91 -5.72 16.23 -6.15
N GLN A 92 -5.94 17.10 -5.17
CA GLN A 92 -5.05 17.25 -4.00
C GLN A 92 -5.87 17.20 -2.72
N LEU A 93 -5.31 16.63 -1.65
CA LEU A 93 -6.01 16.52 -0.37
C LEU A 93 -6.56 17.85 0.13
N GLN A 94 -5.82 18.95 -0.07
CA GLN A 94 -6.19 20.28 0.40
C GLN A 94 -7.51 20.80 -0.19
N GLN A 95 -7.89 20.34 -1.38
CA GLN A 95 -9.13 20.73 -2.05
C GLN A 95 -10.39 20.19 -1.34
N TYR A 96 -10.20 19.22 -0.45
CA TYR A 96 -11.26 18.58 0.31
C TYR A 96 -11.38 19.11 1.74
N ALA A 97 -10.60 20.13 2.12
CA ALA A 97 -10.71 20.76 3.42
C ALA A 97 -12.15 21.25 3.70
N GLY A 98 -12.68 20.94 4.88
CA GLY A 98 -14.06 21.27 5.26
C GLY A 98 -15.13 20.32 4.71
N LYS A 99 -14.73 19.23 4.03
CA LYS A 99 -15.61 18.17 3.51
C LYS A 99 -15.21 16.82 4.07
N GLY A 100 -16.19 15.93 4.22
CA GLY A 100 -15.90 14.51 4.40
C GLY A 100 -15.29 13.92 3.11
N LEU A 101 -14.34 13.01 3.24
CA LEU A 101 -13.67 12.40 2.09
C LEU A 101 -13.60 10.87 2.26
N VAL A 102 -14.18 10.16 1.29
CA VAL A 102 -14.05 8.70 1.15
C VAL A 102 -13.03 8.43 0.06
N ILE A 103 -11.85 7.92 0.43
CA ILE A 103 -10.82 7.48 -0.51
C ILE A 103 -10.88 5.96 -0.59
N THR A 104 -11.06 5.40 -1.80
CA THR A 104 -11.00 3.96 -2.00
C THR A 104 -9.92 3.60 -3.01
N PHE A 105 -8.94 2.83 -2.56
CA PHE A 105 -7.89 2.24 -3.39
C PHE A 105 -8.41 0.94 -4.00
N MET A 106 -8.39 0.85 -5.32
CA MET A 106 -9.01 -0.25 -6.08
C MET A 106 -8.11 -0.75 -7.22
N SER A 107 -8.39 -1.96 -7.71
CA SER A 107 -7.77 -2.52 -8.92
C SER A 107 -8.82 -3.21 -9.78
N SER A 108 -8.67 -3.11 -11.11
CA SER A 108 -9.61 -3.70 -12.08
C SER A 108 -9.69 -5.22 -12.01
N TRP A 109 -8.59 -5.85 -11.65
CA TRP A 109 -8.44 -7.30 -11.55
C TRP A 109 -8.99 -7.89 -10.26
N CYS A 110 -9.25 -7.06 -9.23
CA CYS A 110 -9.69 -7.53 -7.92
C CYS A 110 -11.20 -7.79 -7.89
N PRO A 111 -11.66 -9.03 -7.64
CA PRO A 111 -13.10 -9.33 -7.54
C PRO A 111 -13.79 -8.52 -6.44
N CYS A 112 -13.14 -8.33 -5.30
CA CYS A 112 -13.68 -7.56 -4.18
C CYS A 112 -13.85 -6.07 -4.51
N SER A 113 -12.97 -5.50 -5.37
CA SER A 113 -13.16 -4.15 -5.93
C SER A 113 -14.42 -4.09 -6.79
N ASN A 114 -14.64 -5.10 -7.65
CA ASN A 114 -15.82 -5.17 -8.50
C ASN A 114 -17.13 -5.30 -7.67
N GLU A 115 -17.12 -6.15 -6.65
CA GLU A 115 -18.28 -6.34 -5.75
C GLU A 115 -18.59 -5.08 -4.92
N SER A 116 -17.60 -4.25 -4.63
CA SER A 116 -17.74 -3.02 -3.84
C SER A 116 -18.39 -1.87 -4.63
N MET A 117 -18.24 -1.85 -5.96
CA MET A 117 -18.69 -0.72 -6.80
C MET A 117 -20.17 -0.36 -6.70
N PRO A 118 -21.13 -1.33 -6.73
CA PRO A 118 -22.54 -0.99 -6.60
C PRO A 118 -22.86 -0.23 -5.32
N LEU A 119 -22.28 -0.66 -4.17
CA LEU A 119 -22.50 -0.01 -2.89
C LEU A 119 -21.88 1.40 -2.84
N MET A 120 -20.69 1.58 -3.41
CA MET A 120 -20.08 2.90 -3.53
C MET A 120 -20.92 3.86 -4.36
N LYS A 121 -21.45 3.40 -5.49
CA LYS A 121 -22.35 4.21 -6.34
C LYS A 121 -23.62 4.59 -5.60
N GLN A 122 -24.23 3.64 -4.88
CA GLN A 122 -25.42 3.89 -4.07
C GLN A 122 -25.16 4.94 -2.99
N ALA A 123 -24.04 4.82 -2.28
CA ALA A 123 -23.66 5.80 -1.25
C ALA A 123 -23.40 7.19 -1.86
N TYR A 124 -22.68 7.25 -2.99
CA TYR A 124 -22.48 8.50 -3.70
C TYR A 124 -23.81 9.18 -4.08
N GLU A 125 -24.74 8.45 -4.69
CA GLU A 125 -26.04 8.99 -5.06
C GLU A 125 -26.84 9.50 -3.85
N LYS A 126 -26.78 8.80 -2.73
CA LYS A 126 -27.42 9.20 -1.48
C LYS A 126 -26.82 10.51 -0.92
N HIS A 127 -25.49 10.69 -1.01
CA HIS A 127 -24.76 11.75 -0.35
C HIS A 127 -24.15 12.81 -1.29
N LYS A 128 -24.46 12.78 -2.60
CA LYS A 128 -23.87 13.71 -3.60
C LYS A 128 -24.17 15.19 -3.35
N ASN A 129 -25.23 15.50 -2.59
CA ASN A 129 -25.59 16.86 -2.19
C ASN A 129 -25.04 17.22 -0.81
N ASP A 130 -24.44 16.26 -0.11
CA ASP A 130 -23.82 16.49 1.18
C ASP A 130 -22.38 17.01 1.00
N ARG A 131 -21.77 17.44 2.08
CA ARG A 131 -20.37 17.87 2.06
C ARG A 131 -19.41 16.65 2.11
N ILE A 132 -19.67 15.65 1.27
CA ILE A 132 -18.84 14.45 1.14
C ILE A 132 -18.33 14.32 -0.29
N VAL A 133 -17.08 13.96 -0.42
CA VAL A 133 -16.45 13.61 -1.70
C VAL A 133 -16.04 12.16 -1.69
N PHE A 134 -16.31 11.45 -2.78
CA PHE A 134 -15.79 10.12 -3.04
C PHE A 134 -14.65 10.25 -4.06
N LEU A 135 -13.52 9.61 -3.76
CA LEU A 135 -12.34 9.57 -4.64
C LEU A 135 -11.88 8.13 -4.82
N MET A 136 -11.78 7.69 -6.05
CA MET A 136 -11.28 6.36 -6.38
C MET A 136 -9.84 6.44 -6.91
N ILE A 137 -8.95 5.63 -6.34
CA ILE A 137 -7.54 5.60 -6.68
C ILE A 137 -7.18 4.19 -7.19
N GLY A 138 -6.75 4.10 -8.44
CA GLY A 138 -6.28 2.86 -9.05
C GLY A 138 -4.86 2.52 -8.62
N ILE A 139 -4.66 1.33 -8.08
CA ILE A 139 -3.38 0.81 -7.59
C ILE A 139 -3.11 -0.60 -8.11
N GLN A 140 -1.83 -1.00 -8.13
CA GLN A 140 -1.41 -2.36 -8.54
C GLN A 140 -2.03 -2.81 -9.87
N ASP A 141 -2.17 -1.88 -10.80
CA ASP A 141 -2.83 -2.06 -12.08
C ASP A 141 -2.06 -1.33 -13.17
N SER A 142 -2.50 -1.40 -14.41
CA SER A 142 -2.07 -0.46 -15.46
C SER A 142 -3.09 0.65 -15.63
N LYS A 143 -2.65 1.86 -15.97
CA LYS A 143 -3.52 3.02 -16.19
C LYS A 143 -4.68 2.66 -17.14
N SER A 144 -4.37 2.03 -18.29
CA SER A 144 -5.38 1.69 -19.30
C SER A 144 -6.39 0.63 -18.85
N LYS A 145 -6.01 -0.31 -17.99
CA LYS A 145 -6.95 -1.28 -17.43
C LYS A 145 -7.86 -0.63 -16.40
N PHE A 146 -7.30 0.25 -15.59
CA PHE A 146 -8.07 0.99 -14.60
C PHE A 146 -9.03 1.98 -15.26
N GLU A 147 -8.63 2.67 -16.35
CA GLU A 147 -9.52 3.51 -17.16
C GLU A 147 -10.74 2.71 -17.65
N LYS A 148 -10.52 1.57 -18.30
CA LYS A 148 -11.60 0.67 -18.75
C LYS A 148 -12.49 0.18 -17.60
N TYR A 149 -11.91 -0.02 -16.42
CA TYR A 149 -12.67 -0.38 -15.23
C TYR A 149 -13.61 0.74 -14.79
N VAL A 150 -13.12 1.98 -14.73
CA VAL A 150 -13.93 3.16 -14.40
C VAL A 150 -15.05 3.38 -15.41
N GLU A 151 -14.74 3.27 -16.70
CA GLU A 151 -15.72 3.34 -17.80
C GLU A 151 -16.80 2.25 -17.67
N LYS A 152 -16.39 0.99 -17.53
CA LYS A 152 -17.28 -0.16 -17.36
C LYS A 152 -18.30 0.06 -16.25
N TRP A 153 -17.87 0.62 -15.13
CA TRP A 153 -18.75 0.89 -14.00
C TRP A 153 -19.50 2.21 -14.11
N SER A 154 -19.16 3.07 -15.08
CA SER A 154 -19.69 4.44 -15.19
C SER A 154 -19.64 5.13 -13.83
N ALA A 155 -18.43 5.13 -13.22
CA ALA A 155 -18.23 5.66 -11.88
C ALA A 155 -18.58 7.16 -11.84
N PRO A 156 -19.53 7.59 -10.99
CA PRO A 156 -20.04 8.98 -11.00
C PRO A 156 -19.19 9.95 -10.18
N PHE A 157 -18.07 9.48 -9.64
CA PHE A 157 -17.16 10.24 -8.77
C PHE A 157 -15.75 10.27 -9.36
N PRO A 158 -14.91 11.25 -8.97
CA PRO A 158 -13.55 11.37 -9.44
C PRO A 158 -12.73 10.09 -9.27
N ALA A 159 -11.97 9.74 -10.30
CA ALA A 159 -11.10 8.58 -10.31
C ALA A 159 -9.72 8.97 -10.88
N GLY A 160 -8.65 8.48 -10.28
CA GLY A 160 -7.30 8.70 -10.74
C GLY A 160 -6.42 7.46 -10.61
N TYR A 161 -5.29 7.44 -11.31
CA TYR A 161 -4.35 6.33 -11.28
C TYR A 161 -3.09 6.70 -10.52
N ASP A 162 -2.77 5.93 -9.48
CA ASP A 162 -1.57 6.12 -8.65
C ASP A 162 -0.36 5.44 -9.29
N LYS A 163 0.38 6.18 -10.12
CA LYS A 163 1.56 5.66 -10.81
C LYS A 163 2.64 5.21 -9.82
N GLY A 164 2.90 3.92 -9.81
CA GLY A 164 3.93 3.29 -8.95
C GLY A 164 3.47 3.12 -7.50
N ASP A 165 2.16 3.21 -7.25
CA ASP A 165 1.52 2.99 -5.95
C ASP A 165 2.10 3.90 -4.85
N ARG A 166 2.46 5.16 -5.18
CA ARG A 166 3.11 6.09 -4.24
C ARG A 166 2.18 6.54 -3.14
N ILE A 167 0.96 6.95 -3.51
CA ILE A 167 -0.07 7.38 -2.55
C ILE A 167 -0.47 6.20 -1.68
N ALA A 168 -0.66 5.02 -2.29
CA ALA A 168 -0.96 3.78 -1.58
C ALA A 168 0.11 3.44 -0.55
N LYS A 169 1.40 3.50 -0.93
CA LYS A 169 2.54 3.27 -0.03
C LYS A 169 2.57 4.26 1.13
N ASP A 170 2.32 5.55 0.85
CA ASP A 170 2.27 6.57 1.90
C ASP A 170 1.14 6.32 2.90
N TYR A 171 -0.03 5.88 2.44
CA TYR A 171 -1.17 5.51 3.28
C TYR A 171 -1.04 4.11 3.91
N GLY A 172 0.04 3.37 3.62
CA GLY A 172 0.27 2.00 4.10
C GLY A 172 -0.69 0.98 3.50
N VAL A 173 -1.19 1.24 2.29
CA VAL A 173 -2.11 0.36 1.59
C VAL A 173 -1.34 -0.75 0.87
N GLY A 174 -1.44 -1.97 1.36
CA GLY A 174 -0.77 -3.15 0.80
C GLY A 174 -1.58 -3.88 -0.28
N ALA A 175 -2.91 -3.71 -0.31
CA ALA A 175 -3.77 -4.41 -1.27
C ALA A 175 -5.13 -3.73 -1.49
N PRO A 176 -5.74 -3.90 -2.71
CA PRO A 176 -7.09 -3.45 -3.01
C PRO A 176 -8.18 -4.47 -2.54
N PRO A 177 -9.40 -4.04 -2.26
CA PRO A 177 -9.77 -2.67 -1.99
C PRO A 177 -9.45 -2.26 -0.56
N THR A 178 -9.01 -1.02 -0.38
CA THR A 178 -8.85 -0.40 0.95
C THR A 178 -9.53 0.95 0.94
N THR A 179 -10.37 1.24 1.94
CA THR A 179 -11.16 2.47 2.01
C THR A 179 -10.85 3.24 3.28
N PHE A 180 -10.56 4.54 3.13
CA PHE A 180 -10.40 5.49 4.22
C PHE A 180 -11.60 6.43 4.27
N PHE A 181 -12.08 6.69 5.47
CA PHE A 181 -13.12 7.66 5.78
C PHE A 181 -12.48 8.80 6.57
N ILE A 182 -12.44 9.98 5.99
CA ILE A 182 -11.71 11.14 6.50
C ILE A 182 -12.72 12.25 6.75
N ASP A 183 -12.71 12.82 7.95
CA ASP A 183 -13.63 13.89 8.31
C ASP A 183 -13.22 15.24 7.72
N LYS A 184 -14.07 16.26 7.90
CA LYS A 184 -13.85 17.63 7.42
C LYS A 184 -12.57 18.30 7.95
N ASN A 185 -11.99 17.81 9.03
CA ASN A 185 -10.73 18.27 9.61
C ASN A 185 -9.51 17.53 9.04
N GLY A 186 -9.73 16.59 8.13
CA GLY A 186 -8.69 15.75 7.56
C GLY A 186 -8.23 14.61 8.46
N ILE A 187 -9.05 14.23 9.46
CA ILE A 187 -8.73 13.15 10.39
C ILE A 187 -9.36 11.84 9.92
N VAL A 188 -8.58 10.77 9.90
CA VAL A 188 -9.05 9.43 9.58
C VAL A 188 -10.01 8.95 10.69
N LYS A 189 -11.26 8.78 10.34
CA LYS A 189 -12.28 8.23 11.25
C LYS A 189 -12.35 6.72 11.15
N ARG A 190 -11.99 6.17 9.97
CA ARG A 190 -11.95 4.73 9.74
C ARG A 190 -11.04 4.39 8.57
N ALA A 191 -10.35 3.26 8.69
CA ALA A 191 -9.67 2.58 7.60
C ALA A 191 -10.21 1.15 7.52
N PHE A 192 -10.65 0.73 6.34
CA PHE A 192 -11.22 -0.59 6.13
C PHE A 192 -10.55 -1.27 4.94
N TYR A 193 -9.94 -2.43 5.20
CA TYR A 193 -9.39 -3.31 4.19
C TYR A 193 -10.39 -4.39 3.82
N GLY A 194 -10.70 -4.53 2.56
CA GLY A 194 -11.54 -5.58 2.01
C GLY A 194 -12.84 -5.11 1.36
N ASN A 195 -13.71 -6.05 1.05
CA ASN A 195 -14.95 -5.83 0.33
C ASN A 195 -16.01 -5.16 1.20
N ILE A 196 -16.30 -3.90 0.94
CA ILE A 196 -17.33 -3.12 1.65
C ILE A 196 -18.74 -3.64 1.40
N ALA A 197 -19.00 -4.34 0.26
CA ALA A 197 -20.32 -4.92 -0.02
C ALA A 197 -20.74 -6.00 0.98
N LYS A 198 -19.80 -6.53 1.76
CA LYS A 198 -20.09 -7.46 2.85
C LYS A 198 -20.54 -6.77 4.14
N LYS A 199 -20.47 -5.45 4.19
CA LYS A 199 -20.80 -4.61 5.35
C LYS A 199 -21.62 -3.38 4.93
N PRO A 200 -22.79 -3.56 4.26
CA PRO A 200 -23.49 -2.45 3.65
C PRO A 200 -24.02 -1.44 4.68
N GLU A 201 -24.53 -1.90 5.81
CA GLU A 201 -25.05 -1.02 6.87
C GLU A 201 -23.93 -0.25 7.56
N GLU A 202 -22.83 -0.94 7.88
CA GLU A 202 -21.66 -0.30 8.50
C GLU A 202 -21.04 0.71 7.53
N PHE A 203 -20.96 0.40 6.24
CA PHE A 203 -20.42 1.32 5.25
C PHE A 203 -21.23 2.62 5.19
N GLN A 204 -22.56 2.54 5.15
CA GLN A 204 -23.42 3.72 5.19
C GLN A 204 -23.19 4.55 6.46
N LYS A 205 -23.14 3.89 7.62
CA LYS A 205 -22.85 4.55 8.89
C LYS A 205 -21.49 5.25 8.88
N TRP A 206 -20.45 4.61 8.34
CA TRP A 206 -19.11 5.21 8.26
C TRP A 206 -19.07 6.43 7.34
N VAL A 207 -19.86 6.44 6.27
CA VAL A 207 -20.01 7.62 5.39
C VAL A 207 -20.70 8.74 6.17
N GLU A 208 -21.73 8.46 6.96
CA GLU A 208 -22.45 9.44 7.77
C GLU A 208 -21.60 10.01 8.91
N GLU A 209 -20.66 9.25 9.46
CA GLU A 209 -19.74 9.68 10.53
C GLU A 209 -18.75 10.78 10.13
N ILE A 210 -18.58 11.04 8.83
CA ILE A 210 -17.59 12.03 8.32
C ILE A 210 -18.20 13.33 7.79
N ILE A 211 -19.51 13.51 7.94
CA ILE A 211 -20.26 14.73 7.51
C ILE A 211 -19.95 15.95 8.39
#